data_e5c5275e7826f88661af3846e75917b4
#
_entry.id   e5c5275e7826f88661af3846e75917b4
#
_cell.length_a   1.000
_cell.length_b   1.000
_cell.length_c   1.000
_cell.angle_alpha   90.00
_cell.angle_beta   90.00
_cell.angle_gamma   90.00
#
_symmetry.space_group_name_H-M   'P 1'
#
loop_
_entity.id
_entity.type
_entity.pdbx_description
1 polymer ?
#
loop_
_entity_poly.entity_id
_entity_poly.type
_entity_poly.pdbx_seq_one_letter_code
_entity_poly.pdbx_strand_id
1 'polypeptide(L)'
;MIKPFLLRAAGFAIGCAIAAAGAPLVCLADAGETEVVTEDVTAPAGHWVDMGSYKLTFYCNCRRCCGKWAGGPTASGTMPAEGRTVACGALPLGTRILIAGQGEFIVEDRGVSGRHIDIYMDSHSACLQKGVQ
;
A
#
# COMPACT_ATOMS: atom_id res chain seq x y z
N MET A 1 -19.36 -8.59 16.02
CA MET A 1 -20.14 -8.19 14.81
C MET A 1 -19.55 -6.92 14.28
N ILE A 2 -18.67 -7.01 13.30
CA ILE A 2 -18.04 -5.86 12.68
C ILE A 2 -18.78 -5.63 11.36
N LYS A 3 -19.33 -4.43 11.18
CA LYS A 3 -20.09 -4.05 9.98
C LYS A 3 -19.14 -3.85 8.80
N PRO A 4 -19.46 -4.33 7.60
CA PRO A 4 -18.65 -4.08 6.42
C PRO A 4 -18.74 -2.60 6.05
N PHE A 5 -17.60 -1.96 5.87
CA PHE A 5 -17.49 -0.61 5.35
C PHE A 5 -17.59 -0.68 3.82
N LEU A 6 -18.72 -0.25 3.28
CA LEU A 6 -18.91 -0.14 1.84
C LEU A 6 -18.22 1.14 1.36
N LEU A 7 -17.11 1.00 0.63
CA LEU A 7 -16.49 2.14 -0.06
C LEU A 7 -17.36 2.47 -1.28
N ARG A 8 -18.13 3.55 -1.20
CA ARG A 8 -18.86 4.10 -2.34
C ARG A 8 -17.90 4.89 -3.23
N ALA A 9 -17.59 4.37 -4.39
CA ALA A 9 -17.09 5.20 -5.47
C ALA A 9 -18.22 6.09 -5.95
N ALA A 10 -18.01 7.41 -5.98
CA ALA A 10 -18.95 8.35 -6.56
C ALA A 10 -18.95 8.17 -8.09
N GLY A 11 -19.89 7.40 -8.56
CA GLY A 11 -20.14 7.24 -9.98
C GLY A 11 -20.94 8.41 -10.50
N PHE A 12 -20.39 9.19 -11.42
CA PHE A 12 -21.15 10.05 -12.32
C PHE A 12 -21.70 9.15 -13.43
N ALA A 13 -23.02 9.01 -13.46
CA ALA A 13 -23.72 8.28 -14.48
C ALA A 13 -23.98 9.17 -15.70
N ILE A 14 -23.47 8.83 -16.85
CA ILE A 14 -24.12 9.09 -18.14
C ILE A 14 -23.74 7.97 -19.11
N GLY A 15 -24.74 7.22 -19.57
CA GLY A 15 -24.86 6.65 -20.91
C GLY A 15 -24.21 5.33 -21.20
N CYS A 16 -25.02 4.30 -21.18
CA CYS A 16 -25.10 3.15 -22.09
C CYS A 16 -23.82 2.71 -22.84
N ALA A 17 -23.21 1.60 -22.41
CA ALA A 17 -22.73 0.52 -23.29
C ALA A 17 -22.34 -0.68 -22.43
N ILE A 18 -22.79 -1.83 -22.83
CA ILE A 18 -22.59 -3.13 -22.22
C ILE A 18 -21.10 -3.50 -22.30
N ALA A 19 -20.41 -3.51 -21.18
CA ALA A 19 -19.17 -4.24 -21.02
C ALA A 19 -19.14 -4.77 -19.59
N ALA A 20 -18.97 -6.07 -19.44
CA ALA A 20 -18.84 -6.75 -18.17
C ALA A 20 -17.57 -6.26 -17.45
N ALA A 21 -17.70 -5.20 -16.67
CA ALA A 21 -16.66 -4.77 -15.77
C ALA A 21 -16.92 -5.44 -14.42
N GLY A 22 -16.11 -6.45 -14.08
CA GLY A 22 -16.05 -6.99 -12.75
C GLY A 22 -15.64 -5.87 -11.80
N ALA A 23 -16.56 -5.47 -10.93
CA ALA A 23 -16.23 -4.57 -9.83
C ALA A 23 -15.22 -5.28 -8.93
N PRO A 24 -14.17 -4.60 -8.45
CA PRO A 24 -13.27 -5.18 -7.48
C PRO A 24 -14.07 -5.50 -6.20
N LEU A 25 -14.17 -6.77 -5.89
CA LEU A 25 -14.73 -7.23 -4.63
C LEU A 25 -13.65 -7.02 -3.57
N VAL A 26 -13.82 -6.00 -2.75
CA VAL A 26 -12.97 -5.81 -1.57
C VAL A 26 -13.41 -6.83 -0.53
N CYS A 27 -12.68 -7.94 -0.45
CA CYS A 27 -12.89 -8.91 0.63
C CYS A 27 -12.11 -8.46 1.86
N LEU A 28 -12.80 -8.34 2.99
CA LEU A 28 -12.16 -8.05 4.27
C LEU A 28 -11.34 -9.26 4.71
N ALA A 29 -10.06 -9.07 4.87
CA ALA A 29 -9.15 -10.10 5.32
C ALA A 29 -9.25 -10.34 6.82
N ASP A 30 -9.02 -11.57 7.19
CA ASP A 30 -8.93 -12.08 8.55
C ASP A 30 -7.75 -11.44 9.31
N ALA A 31 -7.80 -11.48 10.64
CA ALA A 31 -6.88 -10.77 11.53
C ALA A 31 -5.40 -11.06 11.21
N GLY A 32 -4.69 -10.08 10.67
CA GLY A 32 -3.24 -10.13 10.42
C GLY A 32 -2.80 -9.84 8.99
N GLU A 33 -3.73 -9.76 8.02
CA GLU A 33 -3.40 -9.43 6.63
C GLU A 33 -4.27 -8.26 6.13
N THR A 34 -3.64 -7.29 5.51
CA THR A 34 -4.31 -6.13 4.93
C THR A 34 -4.34 -6.26 3.41
N GLU A 35 -5.49 -6.00 2.82
CA GLU A 35 -5.62 -5.99 1.38
C GLU A 35 -4.85 -4.83 0.74
N VAL A 36 -4.17 -5.14 -0.33
CA VAL A 36 -3.43 -4.15 -1.13
C VAL A 36 -3.93 -4.20 -2.55
N VAL A 37 -4.32 -3.07 -3.05
CA VAL A 37 -4.62 -2.86 -4.47
C VAL A 37 -3.53 -2.00 -5.10
N THR A 38 -3.18 -2.27 -6.34
CA THR A 38 -2.20 -1.49 -7.10
C THR A 38 -2.87 -0.82 -8.28
N GLU A 39 -2.41 0.36 -8.65
CA GLU A 39 -2.77 0.96 -9.92
C GLU A 39 -1.96 0.29 -11.04
N ASP A 40 -2.64 -0.24 -12.04
CA ASP A 40 -1.99 -0.78 -13.23
C ASP A 40 -1.48 0.38 -14.08
N VAL A 41 -0.17 0.56 -14.10
CA VAL A 41 0.50 1.62 -14.87
C VAL A 41 0.37 1.43 -16.39
N THR A 42 -0.07 0.26 -16.84
CA THR A 42 -0.31 -0.05 -18.26
C THR A 42 -1.77 0.14 -18.68
N ALA A 43 -2.68 0.29 -17.72
CA ALA A 43 -4.09 0.49 -17.96
C ALA A 43 -4.44 1.98 -18.18
N PRO A 44 -5.57 2.30 -18.83
CA PRO A 44 -6.06 3.67 -18.87
C PRO A 44 -6.25 4.19 -17.45
N ALA A 45 -5.91 5.47 -17.25
CA ALA A 45 -5.83 6.12 -15.94
C ALA A 45 -7.02 5.79 -15.01
N GLY A 46 -6.73 5.30 -13.82
CA GLY A 46 -7.71 5.04 -12.77
C GLY A 46 -8.19 3.60 -12.63
N HIS A 47 -7.55 2.63 -13.26
CA HIS A 47 -7.87 1.22 -13.04
C HIS A 47 -7.02 0.61 -11.92
N TRP A 48 -7.67 0.22 -10.83
CA TRP A 48 -7.03 -0.49 -9.72
C TRP A 48 -7.18 -2.00 -9.88
N VAL A 49 -6.08 -2.72 -9.64
CA VAL A 49 -6.06 -4.18 -9.67
C VAL A 49 -5.95 -4.70 -8.25
N ASP A 50 -6.84 -5.61 -7.87
CA ASP A 50 -6.78 -6.28 -6.57
C ASP A 50 -5.59 -7.25 -6.54
N MET A 51 -4.67 -7.01 -5.61
CA MET A 51 -3.47 -7.82 -5.40
C MET A 51 -3.63 -8.80 -4.22
N GLY A 52 -4.78 -8.81 -3.56
CA GLY A 52 -5.07 -9.62 -2.38
C GLY A 52 -4.29 -9.16 -1.15
N SER A 53 -4.13 -10.05 -0.16
CA SER A 53 -3.63 -9.72 1.17
C SER A 53 -2.10 -9.66 1.24
N TYR A 54 -1.58 -8.70 1.99
CA TYR A 54 -0.18 -8.51 2.30
C TYR A 54 0.01 -8.33 3.80
N LYS A 55 1.12 -8.84 4.32
CA LYS A 55 1.58 -8.52 5.67
C LYS A 55 2.06 -7.08 5.70
N LEU A 56 1.61 -6.30 6.69
CA LEU A 56 2.09 -4.93 6.91
C LEU A 56 3.00 -4.85 8.12
N THR A 57 4.08 -4.11 7.97
CA THR A 57 4.96 -3.66 9.06
C THR A 57 5.26 -2.18 8.89
N PHE A 58 5.97 -1.61 9.85
CA PHE A 58 6.26 -0.18 9.88
C PHE A 58 7.72 0.04 10.21
N TYR A 59 8.38 0.93 9.47
CA TYR A 59 9.79 1.28 9.66
C TYR A 59 9.99 2.79 9.65
N CYS A 60 11.12 3.25 10.20
CA CYS A 60 11.55 4.63 10.12
C CYS A 60 13.01 4.70 9.67
N ASN A 61 13.47 5.87 9.25
CA ASN A 61 14.83 6.07 8.74
C ASN A 61 15.90 6.18 9.86
N CYS A 62 15.76 5.37 10.93
CA CYS A 62 16.71 5.31 12.04
C CYS A 62 17.65 4.11 11.94
N ARG A 63 18.75 4.12 12.70
CA ARG A 63 19.75 3.03 12.68
C ARG A 63 19.19 1.67 13.09
N ARG A 64 18.13 1.63 13.91
CA ARG A 64 17.50 0.37 14.33
C ARG A 64 16.73 -0.27 13.17
N CYS A 65 16.03 0.52 12.35
CA CYS A 65 15.27 0.03 11.21
C CYS A 65 16.14 -0.17 9.96
N CYS A 66 16.98 0.83 9.64
CA CYS A 66 17.73 0.88 8.37
C CYS A 66 19.22 0.57 8.48
N GLY A 67 19.74 0.36 9.68
CA GLY A 67 21.15 0.03 9.90
C GLY A 67 22.10 1.05 9.27
N LYS A 68 22.95 0.60 8.35
CA LYS A 68 23.92 1.45 7.65
C LYS A 68 23.28 2.45 6.65
N TRP A 69 22.03 2.25 6.27
CA TRP A 69 21.30 3.09 5.32
C TRP A 69 20.49 4.20 6.01
N ALA A 70 20.54 4.25 7.35
CA ALA A 70 19.81 5.24 8.13
C ALA A 70 20.16 6.68 7.73
N GLY A 71 19.13 7.53 7.63
CA GLY A 71 19.27 8.93 7.22
C GLY A 71 19.46 9.13 5.71
N GLY A 72 19.56 8.04 4.94
CA GLY A 72 19.74 8.09 3.49
C GLY A 72 18.43 8.05 2.70
N PRO A 73 18.55 8.16 1.36
CA PRO A 73 17.42 8.01 0.46
C PRO A 73 16.95 6.56 0.37
N THR A 74 15.72 6.37 -0.10
CA THR A 74 15.13 5.09 -0.47
C THR A 74 15.80 4.47 -1.68
N ALA A 75 15.42 3.23 -2.02
CA ALA A 75 15.92 2.54 -3.22
C ALA A 75 15.55 3.25 -4.53
N SER A 76 14.51 4.10 -4.55
CA SER A 76 14.17 4.94 -5.70
C SER A 76 15.02 6.23 -5.79
N GLY A 77 15.83 6.52 -4.78
CA GLY A 77 16.65 7.75 -4.71
C GLY A 77 15.93 8.94 -4.07
N THR A 78 14.67 8.80 -3.67
CA THR A 78 13.92 9.85 -2.97
C THR A 78 14.10 9.75 -1.46
N MET A 79 13.96 10.86 -0.73
CA MET A 79 13.86 10.80 0.73
C MET A 79 12.51 10.23 1.13
N PRO A 80 12.49 9.28 2.09
CA PRO A 80 11.22 8.70 2.54
C PRO A 80 10.34 9.77 3.20
N ALA A 81 9.02 9.60 3.08
CA ALA A 81 8.04 10.48 3.69
C ALA A 81 6.86 9.68 4.22
N GLU A 82 6.42 10.00 5.44
CA GLU A 82 5.22 9.41 6.03
C GLU A 82 3.97 9.75 5.20
N GLY A 83 3.08 8.78 5.05
CA GLY A 83 1.88 8.89 4.22
C GLY A 83 2.12 8.75 2.71
N ARG A 84 3.37 8.49 2.26
CA ARG A 84 3.71 8.28 0.84
C ARG A 84 4.53 7.03 0.60
N THR A 85 5.58 6.84 1.37
CA THR A 85 6.62 5.85 1.07
C THR A 85 6.32 4.50 1.67
N VAL A 86 6.44 3.45 0.87
CA VAL A 86 6.50 2.06 1.34
C VAL A 86 7.66 1.31 0.72
N ALA A 87 8.18 0.32 1.47
CA ALA A 87 9.08 -0.68 0.95
C ALA A 87 8.29 -1.93 0.54
N CYS A 88 8.56 -2.44 -0.66
CA CYS A 88 7.99 -3.68 -1.17
C CYS A 88 8.95 -4.34 -2.16
N GLY A 89 9.25 -5.62 -1.98
CA GLY A 89 10.10 -6.38 -2.91
C GLY A 89 9.34 -6.99 -4.08
N ALA A 90 8.04 -7.18 -3.96
CA ALA A 90 7.22 -7.86 -4.97
C ALA A 90 6.74 -6.94 -6.10
N LEU A 91 6.69 -5.62 -5.86
CA LEU A 91 6.16 -4.65 -6.81
C LEU A 91 7.28 -3.74 -7.36
N PRO A 92 7.19 -3.26 -8.61
CA PRO A 92 8.15 -2.29 -9.17
C PRO A 92 8.23 -1.00 -8.34
N LEU A 93 9.38 -0.32 -8.35
CA LEU A 93 9.50 1.04 -7.81
C LEU A 93 8.61 1.99 -8.62
N GLY A 94 7.95 2.93 -7.93
CA GLY A 94 7.01 3.86 -8.53
C GLY A 94 5.56 3.33 -8.61
N THR A 95 5.33 2.06 -8.30
CA THR A 95 3.95 1.52 -8.25
C THR A 95 3.14 2.25 -7.19
N ARG A 96 1.96 2.74 -7.58
CA ARG A 96 0.97 3.29 -6.64
C ARG A 96 0.15 2.15 -6.07
N ILE A 97 -0.05 2.14 -4.78
CA ILE A 97 -0.85 1.14 -4.08
C ILE A 97 -1.85 1.81 -3.15
N LEU A 98 -3.02 1.19 -3.03
CA LEU A 98 -4.03 1.58 -2.04
C LEU A 98 -4.14 0.47 -1.00
N ILE A 99 -3.83 0.79 0.25
CA ILE A 99 -3.87 -0.15 1.37
C ILE A 99 -5.13 0.14 2.19
N ALA A 100 -5.99 -0.86 2.33
CA ALA A 100 -7.24 -0.73 3.07
C ALA A 100 -6.99 -0.23 4.51
N GLY A 101 -7.67 0.84 4.90
CA GLY A 101 -7.54 1.45 6.22
C GLY A 101 -6.26 2.27 6.46
N GLN A 102 -5.32 2.30 5.53
CA GLN A 102 -4.08 3.07 5.64
C GLN A 102 -3.98 4.23 4.63
N GLY A 103 -4.54 4.04 3.42
CA GLY A 103 -4.50 5.05 2.37
C GLY A 103 -3.66 4.67 1.16
N GLU A 104 -3.34 5.68 0.35
CA GLU A 104 -2.56 5.53 -0.88
C GLU A 104 -1.08 5.77 -0.63
N PHE A 105 -0.23 4.92 -1.23
CA PHE A 105 1.23 4.96 -1.09
C PHE A 105 1.92 4.73 -2.42
N ILE A 106 3.23 4.98 -2.44
CA ILE A 106 4.12 4.71 -3.57
C ILE A 106 5.22 3.75 -3.12
N VAL A 107 5.48 2.73 -3.90
CA VAL A 107 6.61 1.81 -3.68
C VAL A 107 7.89 2.55 -4.05
N GLU A 108 8.61 3.04 -3.05
CA GLU A 108 9.85 3.80 -3.23
C GLU A 108 11.07 3.09 -2.64
N ASP A 109 10.85 2.07 -1.81
CA ASP A 109 11.94 1.44 -1.08
C ASP A 109 11.94 -0.09 -1.21
N ARG A 110 13.01 -0.70 -0.72
CA ARG A 110 13.27 -2.13 -0.67
C ARG A 110 13.67 -2.52 0.76
N GLY A 111 13.73 -3.81 1.04
CA GLY A 111 14.14 -4.34 2.34
C GLY A 111 13.25 -5.47 2.85
N VAL A 112 12.08 -5.63 2.23
CA VAL A 112 11.15 -6.74 2.51
C VAL A 112 10.96 -7.58 1.26
N SER A 113 10.53 -8.84 1.43
CA SER A 113 10.33 -9.80 0.34
C SER A 113 9.00 -10.52 0.46
N GLY A 114 8.55 -11.15 -0.65
CA GLY A 114 7.27 -11.84 -0.70
C GLY A 114 6.09 -10.86 -0.62
N ARG A 115 4.98 -11.34 -0.10
CA ARG A 115 3.75 -10.53 0.11
C ARG A 115 3.85 -9.71 1.40
N HIS A 116 4.80 -8.79 1.42
CA HIS A 116 5.12 -7.96 2.57
C HIS A 116 5.33 -6.52 2.13
N ILE A 117 4.70 -5.60 2.82
CA ILE A 117 4.84 -4.16 2.66
C ILE A 117 5.26 -3.57 3.99
N ASP A 118 6.27 -2.71 3.96
CA ASP A 118 6.76 -1.98 5.13
C ASP A 118 6.49 -0.49 4.93
N ILE A 119 5.63 0.07 5.77
CA ILE A 119 5.15 1.46 5.65
C ILE A 119 6.10 2.38 6.41
N TYR A 120 6.56 3.43 5.74
CA TYR A 120 7.43 4.41 6.36
C TYR A 120 6.68 5.29 7.37
N MET A 121 7.31 5.50 8.53
CA MET A 121 6.88 6.39 9.60
C MET A 121 8.02 7.33 9.99
N ASP A 122 7.72 8.54 10.41
CA ASP A 122 8.74 9.52 10.79
C ASP A 122 9.44 9.18 12.11
N SER A 123 8.86 8.35 12.97
CA SER A 123 9.45 7.99 14.25
C SER A 123 9.44 6.50 14.56
N HIS A 124 10.49 6.04 15.27
CA HIS A 124 10.59 4.65 15.71
C HIS A 124 9.49 4.26 16.71
N SER A 125 9.10 5.17 17.58
CA SER A 125 8.00 4.95 18.53
C SER A 125 6.67 4.74 17.83
N ALA A 126 6.39 5.48 16.76
CA ALA A 126 5.18 5.28 15.94
C ALA A 126 5.17 3.90 15.27
N CYS A 127 6.32 3.44 14.73
CA CYS A 127 6.43 2.09 14.18
C CYS A 127 6.08 1.01 15.20
N LEU A 128 6.60 1.12 16.44
CA LEU A 128 6.33 0.15 17.49
C LEU A 128 4.86 0.13 17.94
N GLN A 129 4.20 1.28 17.93
CA GLN A 129 2.77 1.38 18.26
C GLN A 129 1.87 0.73 17.21
N LYS A 130 2.26 0.80 15.94
CA LYS A 130 1.51 0.17 14.84
C LYS A 130 1.66 -1.36 14.83
N GLY A 131 2.82 -1.87 15.18
CA GLY A 131 3.09 -3.31 15.22
C GLY A 131 3.09 -3.97 13.84
N VAL A 132 2.51 -5.18 13.78
CA VAL A 132 2.34 -5.98 12.56
C VAL A 132 0.85 -6.13 12.27
N GLN A 133 0.46 -5.92 11.02
CA GLN A 133 -0.94 -6.04 10.55
C GLN A 133 -1.02 -6.96 9.33
#